data_5c892464939f1a043302d040f4e11cce
#
_entry.id   5c892464939f1a043302d040f4e11cce
#
_cell.length_a   1.000
_cell.length_b   1.000
_cell.length_c   1.000
_cell.angle_alpha   90.00
_cell.angle_beta   90.00
_cell.angle_gamma   90.00
#
_symmetry.space_group_name_H-M   'P 1'
#
loop_
_entity.id
_entity.type
_entity.pdbx_description
1 polymer ?
#
loop_
_entity_poly.entity_id
_entity_poly.type
_entity_poly.pdbx_seq_one_letter_code
_entity_poly.pdbx_strand_id
1 'polypeptide(L)'
;MLLVECNVLEKVEVINEGKEGNTRLRLRGKFQQCDEQNNNGRIYPRKILEGQVKAIQEKIGDRSLVGALDHPANDAIHLSQASHLITGLSVAKDGSVIGECEILSTPNGKIVEALINDGVKIGISSRGVGSVTEGIKGKIVNEDFKLITFDLVSDPSTRGAFPELSESMRENSQRAQEIVSKHKKDRVLLTM
;
A
#
# COMPACT_ATOMS: atom_id res chain seq x y z
N MET A 1 5.38 8.22 -21.18
CA MET A 1 3.96 8.07 -20.79
C MET A 1 3.91 7.71 -19.31
N LEU A 2 2.99 8.27 -18.54
CA LEU A 2 2.76 7.87 -17.15
C LEU A 2 2.13 6.48 -17.13
N LEU A 3 2.73 5.55 -16.40
CA LEU A 3 2.24 4.19 -16.19
C LEU A 3 1.81 4.07 -14.72
N VAL A 4 0.53 3.77 -14.52
CA VAL A 4 -0.08 3.61 -13.21
C VAL A 4 -0.67 2.21 -13.14
N GLU A 5 -0.28 1.45 -12.12
CA GLU A 5 -0.70 0.07 -11.91
C GLU A 5 -1.10 -0.15 -10.46
N CYS A 6 -2.35 -0.44 -10.27
CA CYS A 6 -2.88 -0.71 -8.94
C CYS A 6 -2.73 -2.19 -8.57
N ASN A 7 -2.17 -2.44 -7.41
CA ASN A 7 -2.15 -3.75 -6.75
C ASN A 7 -2.77 -3.59 -5.36
N VAL A 8 -3.31 -4.66 -4.81
CA VAL A 8 -3.92 -4.62 -3.50
C VAL A 8 -2.99 -5.22 -2.46
N LEU A 9 -2.98 -4.61 -1.30
CA LEU A 9 -2.26 -5.09 -0.13
C LEU A 9 -2.97 -6.32 0.46
N GLU A 10 -2.29 -7.47 0.47
CA GLU A 10 -2.86 -8.74 0.99
C GLU A 10 -2.85 -8.82 2.52
N LYS A 11 -2.03 -8.03 3.21
CA LYS A 11 -1.96 -8.00 4.67
C LYS A 11 -1.68 -6.59 5.19
N VAL A 12 -2.45 -6.19 6.17
CA VAL A 12 -2.19 -5.02 7.02
C VAL A 12 -1.65 -5.55 8.34
N GLU A 13 -0.36 -5.34 8.60
CA GLU A 13 0.23 -5.62 9.90
C GLU A 13 0.35 -4.31 10.68
N VAL A 14 -0.25 -4.25 11.88
CA VAL A 14 0.02 -3.19 12.83
C VAL A 14 1.23 -3.62 13.63
N ILE A 15 2.36 -3.02 13.35
CA ILE A 15 3.56 -3.22 14.14
C ILE A 15 3.60 -2.12 15.21
N ASN A 16 3.38 -2.52 16.46
CA ASN A 16 3.57 -1.66 17.62
C ASN A 16 5.06 -1.63 17.97
N GLU A 17 5.86 -0.87 17.26
CA GLU A 17 7.22 -0.56 17.65
C GLU A 17 7.26 0.87 18.23
N GLY A 18 7.16 0.97 19.54
CA GLY A 18 7.30 2.26 20.22
C GLY A 18 6.93 2.17 21.70
N LYS A 19 7.68 2.85 22.55
CA LYS A 19 7.29 3.15 23.92
C LYS A 19 5.91 3.80 23.91
N GLU A 20 5.08 3.52 24.90
CA GLU A 20 3.72 3.98 25.10
C GLU A 20 3.37 5.30 24.34
N GLY A 21 2.46 5.23 23.36
CA GLY A 21 1.83 6.38 22.73
C GLY A 21 2.13 6.66 21.25
N ASN A 22 3.05 5.93 20.57
CA ASN A 22 3.35 6.18 19.18
C ASN A 22 3.27 4.93 18.30
N THR A 23 2.11 4.33 18.26
CA THR A 23 1.79 3.18 17.41
C THR A 23 1.60 3.65 15.97
N ARG A 24 2.48 3.25 15.06
CA ARG A 24 2.34 3.54 13.62
C ARG A 24 1.76 2.35 12.90
N LEU A 25 0.75 2.61 12.08
CA LEU A 25 0.14 1.62 11.23
C LEU A 25 1.09 1.28 10.08
N ARG A 26 1.38 0.00 9.89
CA ARG A 26 2.17 -0.52 8.76
C ARG A 26 1.33 -1.44 7.90
N LEU A 27 1.50 -1.32 6.60
CA LEU A 27 0.85 -2.15 5.60
C LEU A 27 1.92 -2.98 4.89
N ARG A 28 1.67 -4.27 4.74
CA ARG A 28 2.53 -5.17 3.99
C ARG A 28 1.71 -6.01 3.03
N GLY A 29 2.24 -6.27 1.84
CA GLY A 29 1.61 -7.15 0.90
C GLY A 29 2.24 -7.10 -0.48
N LYS A 30 1.51 -7.63 -1.45
CA LYS A 30 1.93 -7.62 -2.85
C LYS A 30 1.63 -6.25 -3.47
N PHE A 31 2.69 -5.56 -3.88
CA PHE A 31 2.60 -4.23 -4.49
C PHE A 31 2.53 -4.29 -6.02
N GLN A 32 3.11 -5.32 -6.64
CA GLN A 32 3.06 -5.56 -8.08
C GLN A 32 3.41 -7.01 -8.44
N GLN A 33 3.26 -7.38 -9.71
CA GLN A 33 3.54 -8.72 -10.22
C GLN A 33 4.41 -8.65 -11.49
N CYS A 34 5.48 -9.47 -11.55
CA CYS A 34 6.29 -9.66 -12.74
C CYS A 34 5.63 -10.67 -13.70
N ASP A 35 5.88 -10.50 -15.00
CA ASP A 35 5.60 -11.45 -16.09
C ASP A 35 4.14 -11.84 -16.28
N GLU A 36 3.22 -11.27 -15.51
CA GLU A 36 1.79 -11.48 -15.63
C GLU A 36 1.09 -10.23 -16.16
N GLN A 37 0.02 -10.45 -16.93
CA GLN A 37 -0.82 -9.36 -17.42
C GLN A 37 -1.72 -8.82 -16.30
N ASN A 38 -1.63 -7.53 -16.03
CA ASN A 38 -2.50 -6.84 -15.09
C ASN A 38 -3.83 -6.41 -15.74
N ASN A 39 -4.72 -5.78 -14.96
CA ASN A 39 -6.04 -5.34 -15.44
C ASN A 39 -5.98 -4.22 -16.50
N ASN A 40 -4.83 -3.51 -16.60
CA ASN A 40 -4.59 -2.53 -17.65
C ASN A 40 -4.01 -3.15 -18.94
N GLY A 41 -3.93 -4.49 -19.00
CA GLY A 41 -3.41 -5.22 -20.15
C GLY A 41 -1.89 -5.14 -20.30
N ARG A 42 -1.16 -4.71 -19.25
CA ARG A 42 0.28 -4.53 -19.28
C ARG A 42 1.00 -5.68 -18.58
N ILE A 43 2.17 -6.03 -19.12
CA ILE A 43 3.09 -7.03 -18.58
C ILE A 43 4.39 -6.32 -18.24
N TYR A 44 4.85 -6.48 -17.00
CA TYR A 44 6.12 -5.95 -16.52
C TYR A 44 7.16 -7.09 -16.49
N PRO A 45 8.13 -7.12 -17.40
CA PRO A 45 9.17 -8.14 -17.37
C PRO A 45 9.94 -8.13 -16.04
N ARG A 46 10.22 -9.31 -15.49
CA ARG A 46 10.93 -9.48 -14.21
C ARG A 46 12.21 -8.66 -14.13
N LYS A 47 13.06 -8.74 -15.17
CA LYS A 47 14.33 -7.99 -15.26
C LYS A 47 14.12 -6.50 -15.03
N ILE A 48 13.04 -5.93 -15.55
CA ILE A 48 12.73 -4.50 -15.43
C ILE A 48 12.32 -4.18 -13.99
N LEU A 49 11.37 -4.92 -13.41
CA LEU A 49 10.95 -4.66 -12.03
C LEU A 49 12.06 -4.91 -11.01
N GLU A 50 12.86 -5.97 -11.15
CA GLU A 50 14.04 -6.20 -10.29
C GLU A 50 15.03 -5.05 -10.36
N GLY A 51 15.30 -4.54 -11.57
CA GLY A 51 16.14 -3.37 -11.78
C GLY A 51 15.60 -2.12 -11.09
N GLN A 52 14.29 -1.87 -11.19
CA GLN A 52 13.65 -0.71 -10.58
C GLN A 52 13.58 -0.84 -9.04
N VAL A 53 13.25 -2.02 -8.52
CA VAL A 53 13.27 -2.29 -7.07
C VAL A 53 14.66 -2.07 -6.50
N LYS A 54 15.71 -2.51 -7.20
CA LYS A 54 17.12 -2.26 -6.81
C LYS A 54 17.46 -0.78 -6.85
N ALA A 55 17.07 -0.06 -7.89
CA ALA A 55 17.39 1.36 -8.08
C ALA A 55 16.75 2.27 -7.00
N ILE A 56 15.62 1.84 -6.40
CA ILE A 56 14.88 2.66 -5.43
C ILE A 56 15.29 2.39 -3.97
N GLN A 57 16.18 1.38 -3.71
CA GLN A 57 16.56 0.99 -2.34
C GLN A 57 17.24 2.11 -1.54
N GLU A 58 18.03 2.95 -2.18
CA GLU A 58 18.67 4.10 -1.52
C GLU A 58 17.60 5.04 -0.93
N LYS A 59 16.57 5.38 -1.70
CA LYS A 59 15.45 6.22 -1.22
C LYS A 59 14.68 5.58 -0.06
N ILE A 60 14.57 4.25 -0.06
CA ILE A 60 13.95 3.51 1.05
C ILE A 60 14.82 3.63 2.30
N GLY A 61 16.13 3.38 2.17
CA GLY A 61 17.10 3.50 3.27
C GLY A 61 17.14 4.91 3.86
N ASP A 62 17.10 5.93 3.02
CA ASP A 62 17.07 7.35 3.43
C ASP A 62 15.70 7.83 3.93
N ARG A 63 14.68 6.95 3.95
CA ARG A 63 13.31 7.29 4.33
C ARG A 63 12.72 8.45 3.51
N SER A 64 13.03 8.52 2.22
CA SER A 64 12.62 9.60 1.31
C SER A 64 11.58 9.18 0.26
N LEU A 65 11.20 7.89 0.22
CA LEU A 65 10.24 7.36 -0.75
C LEU A 65 8.80 7.43 -0.19
N VAL A 66 8.14 8.55 -0.38
CA VAL A 66 6.74 8.74 0.04
C VAL A 66 5.76 8.43 -1.11
N GLY A 67 4.56 7.98 -0.74
CA GLY A 67 3.42 7.82 -1.65
C GLY A 67 2.24 8.69 -1.24
N ALA A 68 1.35 8.94 -2.20
CA ALA A 68 0.15 9.74 -2.03
C ALA A 68 -1.07 8.88 -1.68
N LEU A 69 -2.12 9.51 -1.15
CA LEU A 69 -3.48 9.00 -1.16
C LEU A 69 -4.10 9.46 -2.48
N ASP A 70 -4.58 8.49 -3.25
CA ASP A 70 -4.93 8.61 -4.66
C ASP A 70 -3.76 9.01 -5.58
N HIS A 71 -3.94 8.80 -6.89
CA HIS A 71 -2.91 9.16 -7.85
C HIS A 71 -2.95 10.66 -8.15
N PRO A 72 -1.82 11.38 -7.98
CA PRO A 72 -1.67 12.71 -8.56
C PRO A 72 -1.86 12.67 -10.09
N ALA A 73 -2.35 13.77 -10.66
CA ALA A 73 -2.52 13.89 -12.10
C ALA A 73 -1.19 13.91 -12.90
N ASN A 74 -0.05 14.03 -12.23
CA ASN A 74 1.28 14.08 -12.82
C ASN A 74 2.23 13.05 -12.17
N ASP A 75 3.47 13.00 -12.66
CA ASP A 75 4.53 12.11 -12.19
C ASP A 75 5.29 12.63 -10.96
N ALA A 76 5.07 13.89 -10.56
CA ALA A 76 5.76 14.50 -9.44
C ALA A 76 5.31 13.91 -8.07
N ILE A 77 6.23 13.90 -7.12
CA ILE A 77 5.94 13.60 -5.72
C ILE A 77 5.69 14.93 -5.00
N HIS A 78 4.48 15.10 -4.46
CA HIS A 78 4.10 16.26 -3.68
C HIS A 78 4.01 15.90 -2.20
N LEU A 79 4.90 16.46 -1.37
CA LEU A 79 4.92 16.18 0.08
C LEU A 79 3.60 16.55 0.79
N SER A 80 2.87 17.54 0.27
CA SER A 80 1.54 17.93 0.77
C SER A 80 0.47 16.83 0.56
N GLN A 81 0.72 15.88 -0.35
CA GLN A 81 -0.16 14.76 -0.64
C GLN A 81 0.33 13.44 -0.02
N ALA A 82 1.49 13.46 0.66
CA ALA A 82 2.06 12.26 1.26
C ALA A 82 1.12 11.67 2.31
N SER A 83 0.82 10.38 2.19
CA SER A 83 0.01 9.59 3.13
C SER A 83 0.82 8.51 3.83
N HIS A 84 1.85 8.00 3.18
CA HIS A 84 2.67 6.89 3.66
C HIS A 84 4.10 6.97 3.15
N LEU A 85 4.97 6.23 3.82
CA LEU A 85 6.38 6.06 3.49
C LEU A 85 6.64 4.61 3.14
N ILE A 86 7.24 4.34 1.98
CA ILE A 86 7.68 2.99 1.62
C ILE A 86 8.91 2.64 2.46
N THR A 87 8.81 1.53 3.20
CA THR A 87 9.87 1.08 4.13
C THR A 87 10.57 -0.20 3.68
N GLY A 88 10.00 -0.90 2.69
CA GLY A 88 10.61 -2.10 2.13
C GLY A 88 10.03 -2.46 0.77
N LEU A 89 10.87 -2.98 -0.13
CA LEU A 89 10.49 -3.58 -1.40
C LEU A 89 11.43 -4.73 -1.73
N SER A 90 10.88 -5.85 -2.18
CA SER A 90 11.65 -7.00 -2.66
C SER A 90 10.89 -7.75 -3.75
N VAL A 91 11.59 -8.47 -4.61
CA VAL A 91 10.97 -9.35 -5.62
C VAL A 91 11.10 -10.79 -5.15
N ALA A 92 9.98 -11.46 -4.98
CA ALA A 92 9.90 -12.85 -4.56
C ALA A 92 10.15 -13.81 -5.73
N LYS A 93 10.37 -15.10 -5.43
CA LYS A 93 10.65 -16.13 -6.46
C LYS A 93 9.50 -16.32 -7.44
N ASP A 94 8.27 -16.16 -7.01
CA ASP A 94 7.05 -16.25 -7.82
C ASP A 94 6.80 -15.00 -8.70
N GLY A 95 7.65 -13.98 -8.62
CA GLY A 95 7.51 -12.74 -9.36
C GLY A 95 6.70 -11.66 -8.64
N SER A 96 6.18 -11.95 -7.46
CA SER A 96 5.51 -10.93 -6.65
C SER A 96 6.51 -9.88 -6.17
N VAL A 97 6.18 -8.61 -6.32
CA VAL A 97 6.87 -7.51 -5.65
C VAL A 97 6.21 -7.31 -4.30
N ILE A 98 6.87 -7.75 -3.25
CA ILE A 98 6.40 -7.58 -1.87
C ILE A 98 6.92 -6.26 -1.33
N GLY A 99 6.00 -5.46 -0.80
CA GLY A 99 6.29 -4.15 -0.25
C GLY A 99 5.79 -3.97 1.17
N GLU A 100 6.38 -3.02 1.85
CA GLU A 100 5.98 -2.52 3.17
C GLU A 100 5.91 -1.01 3.14
N CYS A 101 4.92 -0.44 3.82
CA CYS A 101 4.83 0.99 4.03
C CYS A 101 4.32 1.33 5.44
N GLU A 102 4.74 2.49 5.92
CA GLU A 102 4.34 3.09 7.20
C GLU A 102 3.38 4.26 6.93
N ILE A 103 2.22 4.28 7.57
CA ILE A 103 1.26 5.38 7.45
C ILE A 103 1.79 6.59 8.23
N LEU A 104 1.85 7.73 7.56
CA LEU A 104 2.39 8.97 8.12
C LEU A 104 1.33 9.71 8.95
N SER A 105 1.79 10.54 9.91
CA SER A 105 0.91 11.43 10.69
C SER A 105 0.44 12.68 9.93
N THR A 106 0.55 12.68 8.59
CA THR A 106 0.05 13.75 7.72
C THR A 106 -1.48 13.73 7.66
N PRO A 107 -2.15 14.81 7.21
CA PRO A 107 -3.61 14.80 7.03
C PRO A 107 -4.09 13.62 6.17
N ASN A 108 -3.42 13.32 5.05
CA ASN A 108 -3.78 12.20 4.18
C ASN A 108 -3.51 10.83 4.84
N GLY A 109 -2.44 10.70 5.62
CA GLY A 109 -2.17 9.48 6.39
C GLY A 109 -3.24 9.22 7.46
N LYS A 110 -3.75 10.26 8.11
CA LYS A 110 -4.87 10.13 9.06
C LYS A 110 -6.16 9.70 8.39
N ILE A 111 -6.41 10.14 7.14
CA ILE A 111 -7.56 9.65 6.36
C ILE A 111 -7.39 8.14 6.09
N VAL A 112 -6.21 7.70 5.68
CA VAL A 112 -5.93 6.27 5.46
C VAL A 112 -6.13 5.47 6.74
N GLU A 113 -5.61 5.93 7.87
CA GLU A 113 -5.77 5.29 9.17
C GLU A 113 -7.25 5.14 9.56
N ALA A 114 -8.05 6.20 9.38
CA ALA A 114 -9.49 6.17 9.65
C ALA A 114 -10.21 5.17 8.75
N LEU A 115 -9.93 5.19 7.43
CA LEU A 115 -10.53 4.26 6.48
C LEU A 115 -10.21 2.79 6.82
N ILE A 116 -8.97 2.48 7.20
CA ILE A 116 -8.57 1.13 7.60
C ILE A 116 -9.30 0.71 8.89
N ASN A 117 -9.38 1.60 9.88
CA ASN A 117 -10.08 1.33 11.14
C ASN A 117 -11.60 1.12 10.93
N ASP A 118 -12.18 1.77 9.92
CA ASP A 118 -13.58 1.60 9.51
C ASP A 118 -13.78 0.36 8.62
N GLY A 119 -12.72 -0.41 8.33
CA GLY A 119 -12.78 -1.63 7.53
C GLY A 119 -12.86 -1.39 6.02
N VAL A 120 -12.53 -0.18 5.55
CA VAL A 120 -12.46 0.12 4.13
C VAL A 120 -11.25 -0.57 3.52
N LYS A 121 -11.45 -1.25 2.40
CA LYS A 121 -10.36 -1.89 1.65
C LYS A 121 -9.60 -0.85 0.85
N ILE A 122 -8.29 -0.81 1.05
CA ILE A 122 -7.37 0.10 0.36
C ILE A 122 -6.40 -0.71 -0.47
N GLY A 123 -6.23 -0.32 -1.74
CA GLY A 123 -5.27 -0.88 -2.65
C GLY A 123 -3.95 -0.13 -2.67
N ILE A 124 -2.95 -0.71 -3.30
CA ILE A 124 -1.69 -0.06 -3.61
C ILE A 124 -1.44 -0.06 -5.11
N SER A 125 -0.88 1.01 -5.63
CA SER A 125 -0.71 1.23 -7.05
C SER A 125 0.67 1.74 -7.36
N SER A 126 1.42 1.05 -8.23
CA SER A 126 2.70 1.58 -8.70
C SER A 126 2.48 2.74 -9.66
N ARG A 127 3.28 3.80 -9.49
CA ARG A 127 3.36 4.94 -10.39
C ARG A 127 4.75 5.02 -10.97
N GLY A 128 4.84 5.10 -12.30
CA GLY A 128 6.08 5.16 -13.04
C GLY A 128 5.92 5.83 -14.39
N VAL A 129 7.01 6.06 -15.08
CA VAL A 129 7.05 6.58 -16.44
C VAL A 129 7.81 5.62 -17.33
N GLY A 130 7.37 5.49 -18.58
CA GLY A 130 8.00 4.60 -19.54
C GLY A 130 7.18 4.46 -20.80
N SER A 131 7.61 3.59 -21.69
CA SER A 131 6.91 3.21 -22.92
C SER A 131 6.45 1.76 -22.87
N VAL A 132 5.53 1.39 -23.75
CA VAL A 132 5.05 0.02 -23.91
C VAL A 132 5.11 -0.37 -25.39
N THR A 133 5.31 -1.66 -25.65
CA THR A 133 5.25 -2.26 -26.99
C THR A 133 4.11 -3.26 -27.01
N GLU A 134 3.34 -3.30 -28.09
CA GLU A 134 2.29 -4.31 -28.29
C GLU A 134 2.92 -5.71 -28.41
N GLY A 135 2.46 -6.63 -27.60
CA GLY A 135 2.86 -8.03 -27.61
C GLY A 135 1.66 -8.96 -27.80
N ILE A 136 1.92 -10.23 -28.08
CA ILE A 136 0.87 -11.25 -28.33
C ILE A 136 -0.06 -11.42 -27.11
N LYS A 137 0.48 -11.28 -25.89
CA LYS A 137 -0.24 -11.49 -24.62
C LYS A 137 -0.63 -10.18 -23.92
N GLY A 138 -0.45 -9.03 -24.57
CA GLY A 138 -0.71 -7.71 -23.97
C GLY A 138 0.45 -6.75 -24.17
N LYS A 139 0.34 -5.56 -23.60
CA LYS A 139 1.34 -4.49 -23.73
C LYS A 139 2.53 -4.80 -22.82
N ILE A 140 3.71 -4.93 -23.42
CA ILE A 140 4.97 -5.19 -22.68
C ILE A 140 5.60 -3.85 -22.31
N VAL A 141 5.89 -3.64 -21.03
CA VAL A 141 6.62 -2.46 -20.55
C VAL A 141 8.08 -2.56 -20.95
N ASN A 142 8.63 -1.48 -21.51
CA ASN A 142 9.97 -1.42 -22.05
C ASN A 142 11.03 -1.06 -20.99
N GLU A 143 12.31 -1.17 -21.37
CA GLU A 143 13.47 -0.94 -20.48
C GLU A 143 13.63 0.53 -20.04
N ASP A 144 12.95 1.47 -20.70
CA ASP A 144 12.91 2.88 -20.31
C ASP A 144 11.99 3.15 -19.10
N PHE A 145 11.33 2.13 -18.57
CA PHE A 145 10.47 2.26 -17.40
C PHE A 145 11.27 2.70 -16.17
N LYS A 146 10.75 3.71 -15.47
CA LYS A 146 11.25 4.22 -14.19
C LYS A 146 10.13 4.21 -13.18
N LEU A 147 10.30 3.44 -12.12
CA LEU A 147 9.41 3.44 -10.96
C LEU A 147 9.62 4.72 -10.16
N ILE A 148 8.53 5.44 -9.89
CA ILE A 148 8.54 6.68 -9.10
C ILE A 148 8.24 6.36 -7.65
N THR A 149 7.09 5.73 -7.38
CA THR A 149 6.62 5.35 -6.05
C THR A 149 5.43 4.38 -6.15
N PHE A 150 4.84 4.08 -5.02
CA PHE A 150 3.53 3.43 -4.89
C PHE A 150 2.59 4.36 -4.16
N ASP A 151 1.32 4.44 -4.60
CA ASP A 151 0.27 5.28 -4.02
C ASP A 151 -0.85 4.39 -3.45
N LEU A 152 -1.55 4.85 -2.41
CA LEU A 152 -2.71 4.15 -1.86
C LEU A 152 -3.98 4.59 -2.60
N VAL A 153 -4.81 3.63 -3.03
CA VAL A 153 -5.97 3.88 -3.90
C VAL A 153 -7.19 3.03 -3.50
N SER A 154 -8.37 3.46 -3.95
CA SER A 154 -9.64 2.75 -3.67
C SER A 154 -9.89 1.55 -4.58
N ASP A 155 -9.46 1.61 -5.85
CA ASP A 155 -9.71 0.58 -6.85
C ASP A 155 -8.42 0.11 -7.53
N PRO A 156 -7.90 -1.05 -7.11
CA PRO A 156 -6.68 -1.59 -7.65
C PRO A 156 -6.91 -2.39 -8.94
N SER A 157 -6.10 -2.15 -9.96
CA SER A 157 -6.17 -2.86 -11.24
C SER A 157 -5.62 -4.30 -11.22
N THR A 158 -5.10 -4.78 -10.11
CA THR A 158 -4.61 -6.16 -9.97
C THR A 158 -5.64 -7.06 -9.29
N ARG A 159 -5.88 -8.23 -9.90
CA ARG A 159 -6.83 -9.22 -9.37
C ARG A 159 -6.34 -9.79 -8.02
N GLY A 160 -7.27 -9.89 -7.07
CA GLY A 160 -7.06 -10.59 -5.79
C GLY A 160 -6.34 -9.78 -4.71
N ALA A 161 -6.22 -8.51 -4.91
CA ALA A 161 -5.44 -7.62 -4.11
C ALA A 161 -6.27 -6.75 -3.15
N PHE A 162 -6.99 -7.35 -2.16
CA PHE A 162 -7.62 -6.63 -1.04
C PHE A 162 -6.97 -7.02 0.29
N PRO A 163 -6.48 -6.08 1.12
CA PRO A 163 -5.87 -6.41 2.39
C PRO A 163 -6.91 -7.01 3.34
N GLU A 164 -6.56 -8.11 3.99
CA GLU A 164 -7.27 -8.55 5.17
C GLU A 164 -6.58 -7.97 6.40
N LEU A 165 -7.38 -7.46 7.34
CA LEU A 165 -6.90 -7.15 8.69
C LEU A 165 -6.32 -8.42 9.29
N SER A 166 -5.11 -8.37 9.86
CA SER A 166 -4.54 -9.51 10.57
C SER A 166 -5.47 -9.98 11.69
N GLU A 167 -5.47 -11.27 12.00
CA GLU A 167 -6.32 -11.84 13.08
C GLU A 167 -6.09 -11.10 14.41
N SER A 168 -4.88 -10.68 14.69
CA SER A 168 -4.56 -9.89 15.89
C SER A 168 -5.25 -8.52 15.93
N MET A 169 -5.54 -7.90 14.78
CA MET A 169 -6.32 -6.65 14.72
C MET A 169 -7.83 -6.90 14.86
N ARG A 170 -8.32 -8.00 14.28
CA ARG A 170 -9.73 -8.41 14.49
C ARG A 170 -10.00 -8.66 15.96
N GLU A 171 -9.11 -9.36 16.65
CA GLU A 171 -9.22 -9.62 18.10
C GLU A 171 -9.09 -8.34 18.93
N ASN A 172 -8.17 -7.44 18.61
CA ASN A 172 -8.02 -6.17 19.33
C ASN A 172 -9.19 -5.22 19.07
N SER A 173 -9.73 -5.17 17.85
CA SER A 173 -10.92 -4.40 17.53
C SER A 173 -12.16 -4.97 18.22
N GLN A 174 -12.32 -6.31 18.26
CA GLN A 174 -13.40 -6.96 18.99
C GLN A 174 -13.28 -6.74 20.51
N ARG A 175 -12.09 -6.88 21.10
CA ARG A 175 -11.85 -6.56 22.52
C ARG A 175 -12.14 -5.10 22.85
N ALA A 176 -11.72 -4.16 22.00
CA ALA A 176 -12.03 -2.74 22.19
C ALA A 176 -13.54 -2.47 22.14
N GLN A 177 -14.25 -3.09 21.19
CA GLN A 177 -15.72 -3.00 21.11
C GLN A 177 -16.43 -3.64 22.31
N GLU A 178 -15.94 -4.76 22.81
CA GLU A 178 -16.45 -5.41 24.03
C GLU A 178 -16.25 -4.54 25.27
N ILE A 179 -15.08 -3.92 25.44
CA ILE A 179 -14.79 -2.99 26.54
C ILE A 179 -15.73 -1.78 26.48
N VAL A 180 -15.92 -1.18 25.31
CA VAL A 180 -16.83 -0.04 25.12
C VAL A 180 -18.28 -0.43 25.38
N SER A 181 -18.71 -1.62 24.95
CA SER A 181 -20.07 -2.12 25.18
C SER A 181 -20.33 -2.43 26.66
N LYS A 182 -19.33 -2.97 27.35
CA LYS A 182 -19.38 -3.24 28.79
C LYS A 182 -19.50 -1.93 29.61
N HIS A 183 -18.68 -0.94 29.30
CA HIS A 183 -18.75 0.38 29.95
C HIS A 183 -20.08 1.12 29.68
N LYS A 184 -20.68 0.94 28.49
CA LYS A 184 -22.02 1.48 28.22
C LYS A 184 -23.10 0.78 29.07
N LYS A 185 -23.04 -0.53 29.26
CA LYS A 185 -23.96 -1.29 30.12
C LYS A 185 -23.84 -0.90 31.60
N ASP A 186 -22.62 -0.76 32.10
CA ASP A 186 -22.36 -0.37 33.49
C ASP A 186 -22.82 1.06 33.78
N ARG A 187 -22.74 1.98 32.80
CA ARG A 187 -23.30 3.34 32.95
C ARG A 187 -24.83 3.39 32.99
N VAL A 188 -25.51 2.49 32.25
CA VAL A 188 -26.99 2.43 32.27
C VAL A 188 -27.48 1.85 33.58
N LEU A 189 -26.74 0.94 34.22
CA LEU A 189 -27.12 0.37 35.55
C LEU A 189 -26.89 1.33 36.71
N LEU A 190 -26.06 2.36 36.55
CA LEU A 190 -25.83 3.38 37.60
C LEU A 190 -26.79 4.59 37.52
N THR A 191 -27.66 4.63 36.52
CA THR A 191 -28.65 5.71 36.31
C THR A 191 -30.11 5.25 36.53
N MET A 192 -30.33 4.04 37.02
CA MET A 192 -31.59 3.50 37.51
C MET A 192 -31.56 3.42 39.04
#